data_d339dfc8f9e481a8d4302bb46b082b47
#
_entry.id   d339dfc8f9e481a8d4302bb46b082b47
#
_cell.length_a   1.000
_cell.length_b   1.000
_cell.length_c   1.000
_cell.angle_alpha   90.00
_cell.angle_beta   90.00
_cell.angle_gamma   90.00
#
_symmetry.space_group_name_H-M   'P 1'
#
loop_
_entity.id
_entity.type
_entity.pdbx_description
1 polymer ?
#
loop_
_entity_poly.entity_id
_entity_poly.type
_entity_poly.pdbx_seq_one_letter_code
_entity_poly.pdbx_strand_id
1 'polypeptide(L)'
;MRFLSSAQFIQQSRVADEFVAPAAALANRLLDAKDLGGLPPCSVSYFIEELHRPGAAIGLHSKGTANVRLNLAWLAELAQRENAPEWEVAFVILHEYAHFVLELLEAREASPGATRRRIEAGHADFLRRMNHLGWLADPVSRKLLSNHNAIAEEWYCDAFAYWVAGTLPEPHAEFFDELLVGVRSPPAG
;
A
#
# COMPACT_ATOMS: atom_id res chain seq x y z
N MET A 1 13.40 -1.01 26.72
CA MET A 1 13.62 -0.51 25.35
C MET A 1 15.09 -0.65 25.02
N ARG A 2 15.47 -1.54 24.07
CA ARG A 2 16.87 -1.66 23.63
C ARG A 2 17.01 -0.82 22.36
N PHE A 3 17.72 0.28 22.44
CA PHE A 3 18.09 1.06 21.26
C PHE A 3 19.24 0.36 20.53
N LEU A 4 19.10 0.18 19.23
CA LEU A 4 20.22 -0.23 18.40
C LEU A 4 21.24 0.91 18.35
N SER A 5 22.52 0.56 18.40
CA SER A 5 23.56 1.52 18.05
C SER A 5 23.44 1.89 16.55
N SER A 6 23.97 3.05 16.17
CA SER A 6 23.96 3.46 14.74
C SER A 6 24.60 2.41 13.83
N ALA A 7 25.65 1.73 14.28
CA ALA A 7 26.31 0.67 13.51
C ALA A 7 25.40 -0.56 13.33
N GLN A 8 24.67 -0.97 14.37
CA GLN A 8 23.70 -2.08 14.29
C GLN A 8 22.54 -1.72 13.37
N PHE A 9 22.04 -0.49 13.44
CA PHE A 9 20.98 -0.02 12.54
C PHE A 9 21.44 -0.08 11.08
N ILE A 10 22.64 0.46 10.76
CA ILE A 10 23.22 0.43 9.40
C ILE A 10 23.40 -1.01 8.92
N GLN A 11 23.88 -1.91 9.76
CA GLN A 11 24.07 -3.31 9.39
C GLN A 11 22.72 -4.00 9.10
N GLN A 12 21.73 -3.81 9.95
CA GLN A 12 20.39 -4.39 9.74
C GLN A 12 19.70 -3.80 8.51
N SER A 13 19.87 -2.49 8.23
CA SER A 13 19.33 -1.86 7.02
C SER A 13 19.95 -2.44 5.76
N ARG A 14 21.25 -2.75 5.73
CA ARG A 14 21.88 -3.38 4.56
C ARG A 14 21.33 -4.78 4.28
N VAL A 15 21.13 -5.59 5.32
CA VAL A 15 20.48 -6.91 5.16
C VAL A 15 19.04 -6.74 4.69
N ALA A 16 18.32 -5.76 5.25
CA ALA A 16 16.97 -5.46 4.82
C ALA A 16 16.91 -4.99 3.36
N ASP A 17 17.88 -4.18 2.88
CA ASP A 17 17.96 -3.75 1.49
C ASP A 17 18.05 -4.93 0.52
N GLU A 18 18.89 -5.94 0.81
CA GLU A 18 19.00 -7.14 -0.01
C GLU A 18 17.68 -7.93 -0.08
N PHE A 19 16.94 -7.97 1.03
CA PHE A 19 15.66 -8.66 1.13
C PHE A 19 14.50 -7.86 0.50
N VAL A 20 14.51 -6.53 0.67
CA VAL A 20 13.43 -5.63 0.24
C VAL A 20 13.58 -5.20 -1.22
N ALA A 21 14.82 -5.18 -1.76
CA ALA A 21 15.07 -4.69 -3.13
C ALA A 21 14.22 -5.42 -4.21
N PRO A 22 14.05 -6.76 -4.20
CA PRO A 22 13.17 -7.43 -5.14
C PRO A 22 11.71 -6.98 -5.03
N ALA A 23 11.20 -6.83 -3.80
CA ALA A 23 9.83 -6.40 -3.54
C ALA A 23 9.58 -4.95 -3.97
N ALA A 24 10.53 -4.05 -3.74
CA ALA A 24 10.47 -2.67 -4.22
C ALA A 24 10.51 -2.60 -5.76
N ALA A 25 11.34 -3.43 -6.38
CA ALA A 25 11.38 -3.54 -7.84
C ALA A 25 10.05 -4.10 -8.40
N LEU A 26 9.45 -5.08 -7.73
CA LEU A 26 8.11 -5.59 -8.07
C LEU A 26 7.06 -4.49 -7.98
N ALA A 27 7.01 -3.75 -6.86
CA ALA A 27 6.07 -2.66 -6.67
C ALA A 27 6.18 -1.61 -7.78
N ASN A 28 7.40 -1.17 -8.13
CA ASN A 28 7.60 -0.21 -9.21
C ASN A 28 7.14 -0.76 -10.58
N ARG A 29 7.47 -2.02 -10.92
CA ARG A 29 6.97 -2.64 -12.17
C ARG A 29 5.45 -2.71 -12.24
N LEU A 30 4.79 -2.99 -11.12
CA LEU A 30 3.33 -3.04 -11.05
C LEU A 30 2.70 -1.64 -11.22
N LEU A 31 3.31 -0.60 -10.64
CA LEU A 31 2.89 0.80 -10.84
C LEU A 31 3.06 1.21 -12.31
N ASP A 32 4.17 0.87 -12.95
CA ASP A 32 4.41 1.13 -14.37
C ASP A 32 3.35 0.44 -15.25
N ALA A 33 2.98 -0.80 -14.94
CA ALA A 33 1.96 -1.56 -15.68
C ALA A 33 0.55 -0.96 -15.56
N LYS A 34 0.31 -0.06 -14.61
CA LYS A 34 -0.94 0.71 -14.44
C LYS A 34 -0.86 2.15 -14.95
N ASP A 35 0.13 2.47 -15.77
CA ASP A 35 0.40 3.83 -16.28
C ASP A 35 0.66 4.86 -15.18
N LEU A 36 1.15 4.41 -14.02
CA LEU A 36 1.55 5.25 -12.90
C LEU A 36 3.06 5.57 -12.90
N GLY A 37 3.81 5.10 -13.90
CA GLY A 37 5.25 5.34 -14.03
C GLY A 37 5.66 6.80 -14.20
N GLY A 38 4.69 7.71 -14.46
CA GLY A 38 4.91 9.16 -14.41
C GLY A 38 4.96 9.75 -13.00
N LEU A 39 4.61 8.97 -11.96
CA LEU A 39 4.77 9.35 -10.57
C LEU A 39 6.21 9.11 -10.09
N PRO A 40 6.65 9.81 -9.04
CA PRO A 40 7.94 9.50 -8.41
C PRO A 40 8.05 8.01 -8.05
N PRO A 41 9.15 7.33 -8.40
CA PRO A 41 9.31 5.93 -8.04
C PRO A 41 9.29 5.78 -6.51
N CYS A 42 8.68 4.68 -6.05
CA CYS A 42 8.64 4.36 -4.64
C CYS A 42 10.07 4.13 -4.13
N SER A 43 10.47 4.88 -3.13
CA SER A 43 11.72 4.68 -2.41
C SER A 43 11.46 4.10 -1.03
N VAL A 44 12.37 3.29 -0.51
CA VAL A 44 12.21 2.61 0.77
C VAL A 44 13.28 3.09 1.74
N SER A 45 12.88 3.33 2.98
CA SER A 45 13.74 3.56 4.13
C SER A 45 13.23 2.75 5.33
N TYR A 46 13.90 2.84 6.49
CA TYR A 46 13.60 1.96 7.61
C TYR A 46 13.38 2.74 8.90
N PHE A 47 12.59 2.13 9.79
CA PHE A 47 12.47 2.53 11.19
C PHE A 47 12.44 1.28 12.08
N ILE A 48 12.48 1.47 13.39
CA ILE A 48 12.37 0.37 14.37
C ILE A 48 11.29 0.72 15.39
N GLU A 49 10.31 -0.19 15.48
CA GLU A 49 9.29 -0.21 16.52
C GLU A 49 9.04 -1.64 16.95
N GLU A 50 8.79 -1.87 18.25
CA GLU A 50 8.47 -3.19 18.78
C GLU A 50 7.11 -3.67 18.27
N LEU A 51 7.06 -4.81 17.58
CA LEU A 51 5.83 -5.32 16.92
C LEU A 51 4.75 -5.75 17.91
N HIS A 52 5.13 -6.17 19.12
CA HIS A 52 4.15 -6.60 20.13
C HIS A 52 3.51 -5.45 20.90
N ARG A 53 3.84 -4.22 20.56
CA ARG A 53 3.20 -3.03 21.09
C ARG A 53 1.85 -2.81 20.39
N PRO A 54 0.74 -2.56 21.12
CA PRO A 54 -0.54 -2.22 20.48
C PRO A 54 -0.40 -1.04 19.52
N GLY A 55 -0.84 -1.22 18.29
CA GLY A 55 -0.76 -0.19 17.24
C GLY A 55 0.63 -0.04 16.61
N ALA A 56 1.54 -1.01 16.78
CA ALA A 56 2.83 -1.00 16.09
C ALA A 56 2.62 -1.05 14.57
N ALA A 57 3.28 -0.14 13.85
CA ALA A 57 3.23 -0.09 12.41
C ALA A 57 4.25 -1.04 11.77
N ILE A 58 3.86 -1.73 10.70
CA ILE A 58 4.77 -2.52 9.85
C ILE A 58 5.35 -1.68 8.71
N GLY A 59 4.57 -0.70 8.23
CA GLY A 59 4.96 0.31 7.27
C GLY A 59 4.53 1.70 7.73
N LEU A 60 5.07 2.73 7.13
CA LEU A 60 4.70 4.13 7.33
C LEU A 60 4.94 4.91 6.05
N HIS A 61 3.96 5.68 5.65
CA HIS A 61 4.14 6.70 4.62
C HIS A 61 4.85 7.94 5.17
N SER A 62 5.74 8.54 4.36
CA SER A 62 6.36 9.82 4.67
C SER A 62 5.64 10.95 3.93
N LYS A 63 4.81 11.71 4.65
CA LYS A 63 3.94 12.74 4.08
C LYS A 63 4.64 13.65 3.06
N GLY A 64 3.99 13.87 1.92
CA GLY A 64 4.49 14.70 0.83
C GLY A 64 5.61 14.08 0.00
N THR A 65 5.92 12.80 0.20
CA THR A 65 7.00 12.12 -0.52
C THR A 65 6.58 10.71 -0.96
N ALA A 66 7.22 10.19 -2.01
CA ALA A 66 7.07 8.80 -2.43
C ALA A 66 7.95 7.84 -1.59
N ASN A 67 8.33 8.24 -0.37
CA ASN A 67 9.14 7.41 0.51
C ASN A 67 8.26 6.59 1.46
N VAL A 68 8.44 5.28 1.39
CA VAL A 68 7.86 4.30 2.30
C VAL A 68 8.89 3.90 3.35
N ARG A 69 8.49 3.84 4.60
CA ARG A 69 9.34 3.40 5.70
C ARG A 69 8.87 2.05 6.20
N LEU A 70 9.74 1.05 6.22
CA LEU A 70 9.44 -0.30 6.69
C LEU A 70 10.04 -0.55 8.07
N ASN A 71 9.30 -1.27 8.91
CA ASN A 71 9.75 -1.64 10.25
C ASN A 71 10.77 -2.79 10.18
N LEU A 72 12.02 -2.53 10.58
CA LEU A 72 13.09 -3.53 10.60
C LEU A 72 12.77 -4.73 11.50
N ALA A 73 12.01 -4.54 12.60
CA ALA A 73 11.59 -5.65 13.46
C ALA A 73 10.62 -6.58 12.71
N TRP A 74 9.68 -6.04 11.95
CA TRP A 74 8.79 -6.83 11.09
C TRP A 74 9.56 -7.58 10.00
N LEU A 75 10.48 -6.91 9.30
CA LEU A 75 11.30 -7.56 8.27
C LEU A 75 12.16 -8.69 8.86
N ALA A 76 12.68 -8.52 10.07
CA ALA A 76 13.46 -9.56 10.75
C ALA A 76 12.61 -10.79 11.12
N GLU A 77 11.35 -10.60 11.53
CA GLU A 77 10.41 -11.71 11.76
C GLU A 77 10.00 -12.37 10.45
N LEU A 78 9.76 -11.57 9.40
CA LEU A 78 9.39 -12.08 8.08
C LEU A 78 10.52 -12.92 7.47
N ALA A 79 11.78 -12.48 7.59
CA ALA A 79 12.95 -13.21 7.09
C ALA A 79 13.19 -14.58 7.80
N GLN A 80 12.58 -14.80 8.96
CA GLN A 80 12.65 -16.10 9.64
C GLN A 80 11.63 -17.11 9.11
N ARG A 81 10.68 -16.70 8.29
CA ARG A 81 9.71 -17.59 7.66
C ARG A 81 10.34 -18.25 6.44
N GLU A 82 10.21 -19.58 6.31
CA GLU A 82 10.82 -20.38 5.22
C GLU A 82 10.41 -19.93 3.81
N ASN A 83 9.30 -19.20 3.68
CA ASN A 83 8.77 -18.70 2.41
C ASN A 83 8.18 -17.29 2.62
N ALA A 84 9.02 -16.31 3.01
CA ALA A 84 8.57 -14.93 3.04
C ALA A 84 8.28 -14.46 1.59
N PRO A 85 7.02 -14.31 1.18
CA PRO A 85 6.75 -14.00 -0.22
C PRO A 85 7.13 -12.56 -0.51
N GLU A 86 7.89 -12.35 -1.58
CA GLU A 86 8.21 -11.02 -2.12
C GLU A 86 6.96 -10.13 -2.20
N TRP A 87 5.80 -10.73 -2.51
CA TRP A 87 4.51 -10.05 -2.54
C TRP A 87 4.09 -9.47 -1.19
N GLU A 88 4.36 -10.10 -0.06
CA GLU A 88 3.97 -9.58 1.27
C GLU A 88 4.66 -8.23 1.55
N VAL A 89 5.95 -8.13 1.20
CA VAL A 89 6.70 -6.87 1.33
C VAL A 89 6.25 -5.84 0.28
N ALA A 90 6.07 -6.27 -0.97
CA ALA A 90 5.58 -5.40 -2.04
C ALA A 90 4.18 -4.85 -1.74
N PHE A 91 3.30 -5.66 -1.13
CA PHE A 91 1.97 -5.23 -0.69
C PHE A 91 2.05 -4.09 0.32
N VAL A 92 2.89 -4.21 1.35
CA VAL A 92 3.07 -3.13 2.35
C VAL A 92 3.65 -1.88 1.68
N ILE A 93 4.62 -2.03 0.78
CA ILE A 93 5.17 -0.91 0.01
C ILE A 93 4.06 -0.20 -0.79
N LEU A 94 3.22 -0.95 -1.50
CA LEU A 94 2.12 -0.40 -2.32
C LEU A 94 1.04 0.24 -1.46
N HIS A 95 0.72 -0.35 -0.30
CA HIS A 95 -0.22 0.22 0.67
C HIS A 95 0.26 1.60 1.15
N GLU A 96 1.49 1.68 1.63
CA GLU A 96 2.06 2.96 2.10
C GLU A 96 2.23 3.99 0.97
N TYR A 97 2.56 3.51 -0.24
CA TYR A 97 2.62 4.38 -1.42
C TYR A 97 1.24 4.92 -1.83
N ALA A 98 0.17 4.18 -1.55
CA ALA A 98 -1.20 4.63 -1.82
C ALA A 98 -1.56 5.89 -1.02
N HIS A 99 -1.05 6.06 0.20
CA HIS A 99 -1.21 7.31 0.96
C HIS A 99 -0.60 8.51 0.22
N PHE A 100 0.58 8.33 -0.39
CA PHE A 100 1.18 9.37 -1.24
C PHE A 100 0.32 9.68 -2.48
N VAL A 101 -0.21 8.65 -3.14
CA VAL A 101 -1.12 8.83 -4.28
C VAL A 101 -2.38 9.56 -3.87
N LEU A 102 -2.93 9.26 -2.69
CA LEU A 102 -4.08 9.96 -2.12
C LEU A 102 -3.78 11.45 -1.90
N GLU A 103 -2.63 11.79 -1.31
CA GLU A 103 -2.19 13.17 -1.15
C GLU A 103 -2.10 13.93 -2.50
N LEU A 104 -1.62 13.26 -3.55
CA LEU A 104 -1.56 13.85 -4.89
C LEU A 104 -2.96 14.09 -5.48
N LEU A 105 -3.90 13.18 -5.26
CA LEU A 105 -5.29 13.35 -5.68
C LEU A 105 -5.93 14.54 -4.95
N GLU A 106 -5.77 14.62 -3.64
CA GLU A 106 -6.28 15.72 -2.81
C GLU A 106 -5.67 17.07 -3.21
N ALA A 107 -4.39 17.11 -3.55
CA ALA A 107 -3.72 18.34 -3.99
C ALA A 107 -4.21 18.85 -5.36
N ARG A 108 -4.77 17.97 -6.18
CA ARG A 108 -5.27 18.29 -7.53
C ARG A 108 -6.77 18.52 -7.60
N GLU A 109 -7.51 18.26 -6.51
CA GLU A 109 -8.96 18.37 -6.54
C GLU A 109 -9.44 19.83 -6.59
N ALA A 110 -10.47 20.06 -7.42
CA ALA A 110 -11.07 21.39 -7.56
C ALA A 110 -11.95 21.78 -6.36
N SER A 111 -12.41 20.80 -5.58
CA SER A 111 -13.29 21.01 -4.42
C SER A 111 -12.76 20.25 -3.21
N PRO A 112 -12.40 20.94 -2.12
CA PRO A 112 -11.81 20.31 -0.93
C PRO A 112 -12.62 19.12 -0.42
N GLY A 113 -11.93 17.98 -0.20
CA GLY A 113 -12.51 16.74 0.28
C GLY A 113 -13.33 15.95 -0.74
N ALA A 114 -13.27 16.30 -2.04
CA ALA A 114 -13.96 15.55 -3.07
C ALA A 114 -13.42 14.12 -3.20
N THR A 115 -12.11 13.97 -3.16
CA THR A 115 -11.44 12.66 -3.21
C THR A 115 -11.83 11.79 -2.03
N ARG A 116 -11.80 12.33 -0.80
CA ARG A 116 -12.20 11.58 0.40
C ARG A 116 -13.65 11.11 0.33
N ARG A 117 -14.57 11.98 -0.07
CA ARG A 117 -15.98 11.58 -0.26
C ARG A 117 -16.16 10.46 -1.29
N ARG A 118 -15.36 10.46 -2.37
CA ARG A 118 -15.38 9.37 -3.36
C ARG A 118 -14.87 8.06 -2.76
N ILE A 119 -13.80 8.10 -1.97
CA ILE A 119 -13.24 6.93 -1.27
C ILE A 119 -14.24 6.39 -0.25
N GLU A 120 -14.84 7.25 0.56
CA GLU A 120 -15.90 6.87 1.52
C GLU A 120 -17.11 6.21 0.84
N ALA A 121 -17.53 6.75 -0.32
CA ALA A 121 -18.60 6.18 -1.10
C ALA A 121 -18.22 4.81 -1.71
N GLY A 122 -17.01 4.66 -2.22
CA GLY A 122 -16.46 3.39 -2.72
C GLY A 122 -16.37 2.33 -1.63
N HIS A 123 -15.88 2.70 -0.45
CA HIS A 123 -15.83 1.83 0.73
C HIS A 123 -17.23 1.41 1.19
N ALA A 124 -18.18 2.34 1.25
CA ALA A 124 -19.56 2.02 1.60
C ALA A 124 -20.22 1.08 0.58
N ASP A 125 -19.90 1.23 -0.72
CA ASP A 125 -20.35 0.31 -1.75
C ASP A 125 -19.72 -1.08 -1.59
N PHE A 126 -18.42 -1.14 -1.31
CA PHE A 126 -17.73 -2.39 -0.98
C PHE A 126 -18.42 -3.11 0.18
N LEU A 127 -18.63 -2.44 1.31
CA LEU A 127 -19.28 -3.03 2.49
C LEU A 127 -20.70 -3.53 2.19
N ARG A 128 -21.49 -2.81 1.37
CA ARG A 128 -22.81 -3.26 0.93
C ARG A 128 -22.74 -4.56 0.13
N ARG A 129 -21.77 -4.68 -0.78
CA ARG A 129 -21.59 -5.88 -1.62
C ARG A 129 -21.12 -7.08 -0.82
N MET A 130 -20.30 -6.87 0.22
CA MET A 130 -19.83 -7.93 1.09
C MET A 130 -20.95 -8.65 1.85
N ASN A 131 -22.13 -8.05 1.96
CA ASN A 131 -23.33 -8.73 2.51
C ASN A 131 -23.91 -9.78 1.54
N HIS A 132 -23.45 -9.86 0.30
CA HIS A 132 -23.90 -10.88 -0.67
C HIS A 132 -22.92 -12.06 -0.66
N LEU A 133 -23.44 -13.29 -0.52
CA LEU A 133 -22.67 -14.54 -0.36
C LEU A 133 -21.61 -14.76 -1.45
N GLY A 134 -21.86 -14.32 -2.70
CA GLY A 134 -20.91 -14.46 -3.80
C GLY A 134 -19.60 -13.74 -3.58
N TRP A 135 -19.61 -12.59 -2.91
CA TRP A 135 -18.42 -11.79 -2.66
C TRP A 135 -17.53 -12.37 -1.55
N LEU A 136 -18.12 -13.04 -0.57
CA LEU A 136 -17.38 -13.72 0.48
C LEU A 136 -16.57 -14.93 -0.04
N ALA A 137 -16.86 -15.40 -1.25
CA ALA A 137 -16.07 -16.46 -1.89
C ALA A 137 -14.74 -15.95 -2.42
N ASP A 138 -14.63 -14.65 -2.79
CA ASP A 138 -13.40 -14.06 -3.29
C ASP A 138 -12.37 -13.83 -2.18
N PRO A 139 -11.13 -14.36 -2.33
CA PRO A 139 -10.09 -14.25 -1.30
C PRO A 139 -9.64 -12.80 -1.02
N VAL A 140 -9.55 -11.95 -2.07
CA VAL A 140 -9.14 -10.55 -1.95
C VAL A 140 -10.20 -9.76 -1.19
N SER A 141 -11.47 -9.90 -1.56
CA SER A 141 -12.59 -9.25 -0.88
C SER A 141 -12.65 -9.62 0.61
N ARG A 142 -12.44 -10.90 0.95
CA ARG A 142 -12.38 -11.33 2.36
C ARG A 142 -11.20 -10.71 3.11
N LYS A 143 -10.04 -10.59 2.46
CA LYS A 143 -8.85 -10.00 3.07
C LYS A 143 -9.08 -8.51 3.35
N LEU A 144 -9.62 -7.77 2.40
CA LEU A 144 -10.00 -6.36 2.57
C LEU A 144 -10.97 -6.16 3.71
N LEU A 145 -12.00 -7.01 3.81
CA LEU A 145 -12.99 -6.94 4.90
C LEU A 145 -12.34 -7.23 6.26
N SER A 146 -11.40 -8.16 6.34
CA SER A 146 -10.76 -8.54 7.60
C SER A 146 -9.76 -7.53 8.12
N ASN A 147 -9.09 -6.80 7.24
CA ASN A 147 -8.02 -5.87 7.62
C ASN A 147 -8.55 -4.50 8.07
N HIS A 148 -9.36 -3.85 7.22
CA HIS A 148 -9.70 -2.43 7.39
C HIS A 148 -11.16 -2.14 7.10
N ASN A 149 -12.07 -2.88 7.74
CA ASN A 149 -13.51 -2.72 7.51
C ASN A 149 -14.12 -1.41 8.07
N ALA A 150 -13.39 -0.67 8.91
CA ALA A 150 -13.90 0.50 9.59
C ALA A 150 -13.31 1.84 9.10
N ILE A 151 -12.20 1.82 8.35
CA ILE A 151 -11.45 3.02 7.95
C ILE A 151 -11.35 3.06 6.43
N ALA A 152 -12.07 3.99 5.80
CA ALA A 152 -12.14 4.09 4.34
C ALA A 152 -10.78 4.37 3.68
N GLU A 153 -9.91 5.14 4.32
CA GLU A 153 -8.55 5.42 3.84
C GLU A 153 -7.68 4.16 3.82
N GLU A 154 -7.70 3.37 4.89
CA GLU A 154 -6.94 2.12 4.98
C GLU A 154 -7.48 1.07 3.98
N TRP A 155 -8.82 0.99 3.83
CA TRP A 155 -9.43 0.18 2.78
C TRP A 155 -8.95 0.60 1.39
N TYR A 156 -8.87 1.91 1.13
CA TYR A 156 -8.35 2.43 -0.14
C TYR A 156 -6.92 1.99 -0.36
N CYS A 157 -6.05 2.08 0.64
CA CYS A 157 -4.64 1.71 0.50
C CYS A 157 -4.45 0.21 0.24
N ASP A 158 -5.17 -0.66 0.97
CA ASP A 158 -5.15 -2.11 0.73
C ASP A 158 -5.71 -2.44 -0.66
N ALA A 159 -6.87 -1.87 -1.03
CA ALA A 159 -7.50 -2.11 -2.32
C ALA A 159 -6.65 -1.59 -3.49
N PHE A 160 -5.96 -0.45 -3.31
CA PHE A 160 -4.99 0.07 -4.29
C PHE A 160 -3.89 -0.95 -4.58
N ALA A 161 -3.31 -1.58 -3.55
CA ALA A 161 -2.27 -2.58 -3.73
C ALA A 161 -2.77 -3.78 -4.57
N TYR A 162 -3.99 -4.27 -4.30
CA TYR A 162 -4.61 -5.34 -5.09
C TYR A 162 -4.98 -4.88 -6.51
N TRP A 163 -5.43 -3.64 -6.68
CA TRP A 163 -5.72 -3.08 -8.00
C TRP A 163 -4.46 -2.96 -8.86
N VAL A 164 -3.36 -2.46 -8.29
CA VAL A 164 -2.05 -2.37 -8.97
C VAL A 164 -1.58 -3.77 -9.37
N ALA A 165 -1.77 -4.78 -8.52
CA ALA A 165 -1.44 -6.17 -8.82
C ALA A 165 -2.37 -6.84 -9.85
N GLY A 166 -3.47 -6.18 -10.25
CA GLY A 166 -4.45 -6.75 -11.19
C GLY A 166 -5.30 -7.87 -10.60
N THR A 167 -5.42 -7.94 -9.27
CA THR A 167 -6.15 -8.98 -8.54
C THR A 167 -7.39 -8.46 -7.81
N LEU A 168 -7.63 -7.14 -7.83
CA LEU A 168 -8.82 -6.56 -7.26
C LEU A 168 -10.05 -6.92 -8.13
N PRO A 169 -11.13 -7.50 -7.56
CA PRO A 169 -12.33 -7.85 -8.32
C PRO A 169 -13.08 -6.63 -8.87
N GLU A 170 -13.72 -6.81 -10.02
CA GLU A 170 -14.75 -5.88 -10.50
C GLU A 170 -16.00 -5.92 -9.57
N PRO A 171 -16.70 -4.78 -9.32
CA PRO A 171 -16.49 -3.46 -9.92
C PRO A 171 -15.52 -2.57 -9.13
N HIS A 172 -14.80 -3.09 -8.13
CA HIS A 172 -13.87 -2.26 -7.35
C HIS A 172 -12.65 -1.84 -8.16
N ALA A 173 -12.21 -2.67 -9.13
CA ALA A 173 -11.16 -2.28 -10.06
C ALA A 173 -11.58 -1.08 -10.92
N GLU A 174 -12.83 -1.04 -11.43
CA GLU A 174 -13.39 0.10 -12.17
C GLU A 174 -13.37 1.38 -11.34
N PHE A 175 -13.67 1.30 -10.04
CA PHE A 175 -13.61 2.45 -9.15
C PHE A 175 -12.21 3.10 -9.15
N PHE A 176 -11.14 2.29 -9.09
CA PHE A 176 -9.76 2.78 -9.15
C PHE A 176 -9.40 3.32 -10.53
N ASP A 177 -9.86 2.66 -11.59
CA ASP A 177 -9.66 3.14 -12.96
C ASP A 177 -10.24 4.54 -13.17
N GLU A 178 -11.42 4.81 -12.63
CA GLU A 178 -12.04 6.14 -12.69
C GLU A 178 -11.39 7.15 -11.73
N LEU A 179 -11.04 6.73 -10.52
CA LEU A 179 -10.46 7.63 -9.51
C LEU A 179 -9.09 8.16 -9.95
N LEU A 180 -8.29 7.31 -10.60
CA LEU A 180 -6.89 7.59 -10.94
C LEU A 180 -6.66 8.14 -12.35
N VAL A 181 -7.71 8.38 -13.14
CA VAL A 181 -7.59 8.98 -14.50
C VAL A 181 -6.72 10.24 -14.50
N GLY A 182 -6.87 11.11 -13.49
CA GLY A 182 -6.11 12.37 -13.42
C GLY A 182 -4.64 12.24 -12.98
N VAL A 183 -4.21 11.03 -12.57
CA VAL A 183 -2.85 10.77 -12.06
C VAL A 183 -2.04 9.93 -13.04
N ARG A 184 -2.71 9.18 -13.91
CA ARG A 184 -2.05 8.41 -14.96
C ARG A 184 -1.32 9.34 -15.93
N SER A 185 -0.18 8.90 -16.41
CA SER A 185 0.54 9.64 -17.46
C SER A 185 -0.39 9.84 -18.66
N PRO A 186 -0.42 11.05 -19.27
CA PRO A 186 -1.11 11.19 -20.55
C PRO A 186 -0.50 10.18 -21.53
N PRO A 187 -1.31 9.55 -22.40
CA PRO A 187 -0.79 8.66 -23.40
C PRO A 187 0.32 9.40 -24.17
N ALA A 188 1.45 8.74 -24.34
CA ALA A 188 2.56 9.30 -25.12
C ALA A 188 2.03 9.62 -26.51
N GLY A 189 1.93 10.93 -26.83
CA GLY A 189 1.48 11.44 -28.12
C GLY A 189 2.49 11.17 -29.22
#